data_3c073bc261de27143f02f9bcea194b7d
#
_entry.id   3c073bc261de27143f02f9bcea194b7d
#
_cell.length_a   1.000
_cell.length_b   1.000
_cell.length_c   1.000
_cell.angle_alpha   90.00
_cell.angle_beta   90.00
_cell.angle_gamma   90.00
#
_symmetry.space_group_name_H-M   'P 1'
#
loop_
_entity.id
_entity.type
_entity.pdbx_description
1 polymer ?
#
loop_
_entity_poly.entity_id
_entity_poly.type
_entity_poly.pdbx_seq_one_letter_code
_entity_poly.pdbx_strand_id
1 'polypeptide(L)'
;MANVAMAGTVMIVLIFVTLAFGFPIGLSIGMGSAVALYIIMPGQNALIIAAQKMFQSVNSFSLLAIPFFVLAGNLMNSGGIARRLVGCAKLVAHRLPGALAQTNIVANMLFGAMSGSGVAAAVAMGGILGPLEKEEGYSDEYIAVCNIASGPTGMMIPPSNIMIVYSTVAGSVSIAALFMAGYVPGILWGLACMIVAGIMAKKRGYTSTEHYTAKFVLKTLWDGIPSLLMIVIVIGGILGGIFTATEGSAIAVAYSLILSFIYRNITVKDLPRIIWSSVKTTAVIEYLVCVSGIMGFVMTYTHIPAEVANALLGLTSNKYVILLIMNIVLLVIGCFMDPTPAVLIFTPIFLPIVQTWGMSPVHFGLMMIMNLCVGTLTPPVGAILFAGCRTHNVKIEQIIHMLLPFFIVILISLLLITYVPALSMWIPNALGLA
;
A
#
# COMPACT_ATOMS: atom_id res chain seq x y z
N MET A 1 19.31 32.31 11.95
CA MET A 1 18.96 31.02 12.57
C MET A 1 17.57 31.00 13.18
N ALA A 2 17.13 31.99 13.95
CA ALA A 2 15.78 32.01 14.54
C ALA A 2 14.63 31.87 13.51
N ASN A 3 14.70 32.55 12.37
CA ASN A 3 13.69 32.47 11.31
C ASN A 3 13.62 31.09 10.64
N VAL A 4 14.73 30.38 10.59
CA VAL A 4 14.80 29.05 9.95
C VAL A 4 14.11 28.00 10.82
N ALA A 5 14.41 27.97 12.12
CA ALA A 5 13.74 27.06 13.07
C ALA A 5 12.24 27.38 13.18
N MET A 6 11.89 28.69 13.23
CA MET A 6 10.50 29.14 13.22
C MET A 6 9.74 28.66 11.98
N ALA A 7 10.35 28.73 10.78
CA ALA A 7 9.72 28.29 9.55
C ALA A 7 9.39 26.79 9.56
N GLY A 8 10.30 25.97 10.05
CA GLY A 8 10.07 24.53 10.20
C GLY A 8 8.92 24.22 11.16
N THR A 9 8.90 24.87 12.31
CA THR A 9 7.81 24.70 13.30
C THR A 9 6.47 25.18 12.71
N VAL A 10 6.43 26.33 12.06
CA VAL A 10 5.22 26.86 11.40
C VAL A 10 4.70 25.90 10.34
N MET A 11 5.60 25.29 9.54
CA MET A 11 5.20 24.29 8.54
C MET A 11 4.47 23.12 9.19
N ILE A 12 5.08 22.50 10.20
CA ILE A 12 4.53 21.32 10.88
C ILE A 12 3.18 21.69 11.54
N VAL A 13 3.14 22.79 12.29
CA VAL A 13 1.91 23.22 12.97
C VAL A 13 0.80 23.50 11.97
N LEU A 14 1.07 24.21 10.88
CA LEU A 14 0.05 24.52 9.85
C LEU A 14 -0.45 23.25 9.17
N ILE A 15 0.42 22.29 8.84
CA ILE A 15 0.00 21.00 8.24
C ILE A 15 -0.98 20.30 9.18
N PHE A 16 -0.63 20.12 10.46
CA PHE A 16 -1.49 19.40 11.39
C PHE A 16 -2.77 20.17 11.77
N VAL A 17 -2.69 21.49 11.90
CA VAL A 17 -3.87 22.33 12.17
C VAL A 17 -4.87 22.27 11.01
N THR A 18 -4.40 22.45 9.76
CA THR A 18 -5.30 22.38 8.59
C THR A 18 -5.89 20.98 8.40
N LEU A 19 -5.12 19.93 8.68
CA LEU A 19 -5.63 18.55 8.70
C LEU A 19 -6.73 18.36 9.77
N ALA A 20 -6.53 18.90 10.96
CA ALA A 20 -7.53 18.85 12.04
C ALA A 20 -8.84 19.57 11.68
N PHE A 21 -8.76 20.62 10.86
CA PHE A 21 -9.92 21.32 10.29
C PHE A 21 -10.55 20.58 9.10
N GLY A 22 -10.04 19.40 8.71
CA GLY A 22 -10.60 18.58 7.62
C GLY A 22 -10.18 19.02 6.21
N PHE A 23 -9.14 19.83 6.07
CA PHE A 23 -8.60 20.17 4.75
C PHE A 23 -8.00 18.93 4.07
N PRO A 24 -8.09 18.82 2.73
CA PRO A 24 -7.40 17.76 1.98
C PRO A 24 -5.90 17.76 2.28
N ILE A 25 -5.31 16.57 2.45
CA ILE A 25 -3.92 16.41 2.88
C ILE A 25 -2.93 17.16 1.97
N GLY A 26 -3.12 17.06 0.65
CA GLY A 26 -2.25 17.76 -0.31
C GLY A 26 -2.31 19.28 -0.18
N LEU A 27 -3.49 19.82 0.12
CA LEU A 27 -3.65 21.25 0.36
C LEU A 27 -2.95 21.66 1.67
N SER A 28 -3.08 20.86 2.72
CA SER A 28 -2.43 21.09 4.03
C SER A 28 -0.90 21.09 3.90
N ILE A 29 -0.34 20.11 3.19
CA ILE A 29 1.11 20.05 2.91
C ILE A 29 1.54 21.28 2.07
N GLY A 30 0.81 21.58 1.00
CA GLY A 30 1.13 22.69 0.11
C GLY A 30 1.10 24.04 0.82
N MET A 31 0.05 24.33 1.60
CA MET A 31 -0.09 25.57 2.35
C MET A 31 0.99 25.71 3.43
N GLY A 32 1.18 24.69 4.26
CA GLY A 32 2.19 24.71 5.33
C GLY A 32 3.60 24.92 4.77
N SER A 33 3.93 24.20 3.69
CA SER A 33 5.23 24.30 3.04
C SER A 33 5.45 25.63 2.32
N ALA A 34 4.43 26.18 1.66
CA ALA A 34 4.52 27.46 0.96
C ALA A 34 4.70 28.61 1.95
N VAL A 35 3.96 28.63 3.07
CA VAL A 35 4.10 29.63 4.13
C VAL A 35 5.50 29.58 4.74
N ALA A 36 5.99 28.38 5.06
CA ALA A 36 7.34 28.21 5.60
C ALA A 36 8.42 28.66 4.62
N LEU A 37 8.27 28.32 3.33
CA LEU A 37 9.20 28.78 2.30
C LEU A 37 9.20 30.31 2.18
N TYR A 38 8.04 30.96 2.29
CA TYR A 38 7.94 32.41 2.28
C TYR A 38 8.62 33.06 3.49
N ILE A 39 8.58 32.43 4.66
CA ILE A 39 9.30 32.89 5.87
C ILE A 39 10.83 32.79 5.67
N ILE A 40 11.31 31.71 5.00
CA ILE A 40 12.73 31.51 4.74
C ILE A 40 13.24 32.47 3.65
N MET A 41 12.48 32.61 2.59
CA MET A 41 12.84 33.36 1.38
C MET A 41 11.66 34.23 0.95
N PRO A 42 11.50 35.46 1.54
CA PRO A 42 10.37 36.33 1.21
C PRO A 42 10.43 36.86 -0.23
N GLY A 43 9.24 37.14 -0.78
CA GLY A 43 9.08 37.74 -2.09
C GLY A 43 9.01 36.77 -3.26
N GLN A 44 9.38 37.20 -4.45
CA GLN A 44 9.28 36.40 -5.69
C GLN A 44 10.13 35.16 -5.69
N ASN A 45 11.23 35.11 -4.96
CA ASN A 45 12.11 33.96 -4.86
C ASN A 45 11.39 32.76 -4.25
N ALA A 46 10.51 32.93 -3.28
CA ALA A 46 9.71 31.86 -2.71
C ALA A 46 8.82 31.18 -3.77
N LEU A 47 8.15 31.99 -4.61
CA LEU A 47 7.26 31.47 -5.66
C LEU A 47 8.04 30.72 -6.74
N ILE A 48 9.20 31.23 -7.14
CA ILE A 48 10.06 30.60 -8.15
C ILE A 48 10.56 29.26 -7.62
N ILE A 49 11.08 29.22 -6.39
CA ILE A 49 11.58 27.98 -5.78
C ILE A 49 10.45 26.99 -5.56
N ALA A 50 9.27 27.46 -5.09
CA ALA A 50 8.11 26.58 -4.96
C ALA A 50 7.77 25.91 -6.30
N ALA A 51 7.63 26.69 -7.37
CA ALA A 51 7.32 26.18 -8.70
C ALA A 51 8.40 25.20 -9.21
N GLN A 52 9.68 25.53 -9.02
CA GLN A 52 10.79 24.65 -9.40
C GLN A 52 10.76 23.33 -8.65
N LYS A 53 10.55 23.35 -7.32
CA LYS A 53 10.50 22.14 -6.51
C LYS A 53 9.27 21.28 -6.80
N MET A 54 8.12 21.89 -7.02
CA MET A 54 6.92 21.20 -7.47
C MET A 54 7.16 20.49 -8.80
N PHE A 55 7.70 21.19 -9.79
CA PHE A 55 7.98 20.62 -11.11
C PHE A 55 9.03 19.50 -11.03
N GLN A 56 10.15 19.72 -10.32
CA GLN A 56 11.21 18.72 -10.17
C GLN A 56 10.71 17.42 -9.53
N SER A 57 9.78 17.51 -8.57
CA SER A 57 9.26 16.33 -7.87
C SER A 57 8.42 15.42 -8.73
N VAL A 58 7.68 15.98 -9.70
CA VAL A 58 6.85 15.19 -10.63
C VAL A 58 7.56 14.89 -11.95
N ASN A 59 8.66 15.56 -12.25
CA ASN A 59 9.44 15.32 -13.46
C ASN A 59 10.39 14.11 -13.28
N SER A 60 9.80 12.95 -13.07
CA SER A 60 10.51 11.68 -12.93
C SER A 60 9.87 10.60 -13.80
N PHE A 61 10.68 9.95 -14.62
CA PHE A 61 10.24 8.86 -15.48
C PHE A 61 9.61 7.70 -14.69
N SER A 62 10.12 7.43 -13.49
CA SER A 62 9.62 6.37 -12.63
C SER A 62 8.18 6.63 -12.13
N LEU A 63 7.78 7.90 -11.98
CA LEU A 63 6.42 8.26 -11.55
C LEU A 63 5.36 7.91 -12.60
N LEU A 64 5.72 7.86 -13.89
CA LEU A 64 4.80 7.42 -14.93
C LEU A 64 4.30 5.98 -14.72
N ALA A 65 4.98 5.17 -13.92
CA ALA A 65 4.50 3.85 -13.57
C ALA A 65 3.18 3.90 -12.76
N ILE A 66 2.96 4.93 -11.95
CA ILE A 66 1.76 5.07 -11.11
C ILE A 66 0.47 5.16 -11.95
N PRO A 67 0.31 6.12 -12.90
CA PRO A 67 -0.87 6.20 -13.74
C PRO A 67 -1.15 4.91 -14.51
N PHE A 68 -0.11 4.26 -15.01
CA PHE A 68 -0.29 3.01 -15.74
C PHE A 68 -0.70 1.85 -14.84
N PHE A 69 -0.10 1.66 -13.67
CA PHE A 69 -0.56 0.61 -12.75
C PHE A 69 -1.97 0.88 -12.21
N VAL A 70 -2.33 2.14 -11.92
CA VAL A 70 -3.69 2.50 -11.53
C VAL A 70 -4.69 2.18 -12.65
N LEU A 71 -4.35 2.50 -13.91
CA LEU A 71 -5.18 2.18 -15.06
C LEU A 71 -5.29 0.66 -15.28
N ALA A 72 -4.18 -0.07 -15.19
CA ALA A 72 -4.18 -1.53 -15.28
C ALA A 72 -5.09 -2.15 -14.21
N GLY A 73 -4.98 -1.71 -12.95
CA GLY A 73 -5.83 -2.18 -11.85
C GLY A 73 -7.33 -1.92 -12.10
N ASN A 74 -7.69 -0.74 -12.59
CA ASN A 74 -9.09 -0.41 -12.94
C ASN A 74 -9.61 -1.21 -14.13
N LEU A 75 -8.77 -1.43 -15.15
CA LEU A 75 -9.10 -2.30 -16.29
C LEU A 75 -9.36 -3.75 -15.83
N MET A 76 -8.51 -4.26 -14.94
CA MET A 76 -8.63 -5.62 -14.42
C MET A 76 -9.87 -5.82 -13.57
N ASN A 77 -10.20 -4.83 -12.75
CA ASN A 77 -11.40 -4.85 -11.93
C ASN A 77 -12.66 -4.88 -12.81
N SER A 78 -12.73 -4.00 -13.82
CA SER A 78 -13.86 -3.92 -14.76
C SER A 78 -13.87 -5.06 -15.76
N GLY A 79 -12.69 -5.57 -16.15
CA GLY A 79 -12.47 -6.58 -17.20
C GLY A 79 -12.75 -8.03 -16.79
N GLY A 80 -13.23 -8.29 -15.56
CA GLY A 80 -13.57 -9.63 -15.08
C GLY A 80 -12.35 -10.50 -14.74
N ILE A 81 -11.15 -9.92 -14.71
CA ILE A 81 -9.91 -10.58 -14.29
C ILE A 81 -10.00 -10.95 -12.81
N ALA A 82 -10.54 -10.05 -11.98
CA ALA A 82 -10.75 -10.26 -10.55
C ALA A 82 -11.51 -11.56 -10.23
N ARG A 83 -12.60 -11.86 -10.96
CA ARG A 83 -13.38 -13.10 -10.77
C ARG A 83 -12.57 -14.36 -11.06
N ARG A 84 -11.67 -14.31 -12.05
CA ARG A 84 -10.82 -15.46 -12.40
C ARG A 84 -9.74 -15.71 -11.37
N LEU A 85 -9.20 -14.65 -10.79
CA LEU A 85 -8.28 -14.74 -9.66
C LEU A 85 -8.94 -15.37 -8.43
N VAL A 86 -10.19 -15.03 -8.14
CA VAL A 86 -10.98 -15.71 -7.10
C VAL A 86 -11.08 -17.21 -7.37
N GLY A 87 -11.28 -17.61 -8.62
CA GLY A 87 -11.26 -19.02 -9.02
C GLY A 87 -9.93 -19.69 -8.65
N CYS A 88 -8.79 -19.08 -8.99
CA CYS A 88 -7.47 -19.60 -8.61
C CYS A 88 -7.28 -19.63 -7.09
N ALA A 89 -7.71 -18.59 -6.37
CA ALA A 89 -7.65 -18.54 -4.92
C ALA A 89 -8.47 -19.65 -4.26
N LYS A 90 -9.65 -19.98 -4.79
CA LYS A 90 -10.47 -21.11 -4.35
C LYS A 90 -9.71 -22.45 -4.43
N LEU A 91 -8.92 -22.67 -5.48
CA LEU A 91 -8.14 -23.92 -5.62
C LEU A 91 -7.07 -24.06 -4.56
N VAL A 92 -6.49 -22.95 -4.10
CA VAL A 92 -5.49 -22.95 -3.03
C VAL A 92 -6.13 -23.19 -1.66
N ALA A 93 -7.29 -22.59 -1.42
CA ALA A 93 -7.90 -22.47 -0.10
C ALA A 93 -8.95 -23.57 0.21
N HIS A 94 -9.44 -24.32 -0.77
CA HIS A 94 -10.62 -25.19 -0.64
C HIS A 94 -10.55 -26.27 0.47
N ARG A 95 -9.34 -26.71 0.85
CA ARG A 95 -9.15 -27.71 1.90
C ARG A 95 -8.98 -27.12 3.30
N LEU A 96 -8.90 -25.80 3.40
CA LEU A 96 -8.64 -25.13 4.67
C LEU A 96 -9.97 -24.86 5.41
N PRO A 97 -9.96 -24.85 6.75
CA PRO A 97 -11.12 -24.44 7.52
C PRO A 97 -11.55 -23.01 7.13
N GLY A 98 -12.84 -22.80 6.87
CA GLY A 98 -13.35 -21.53 6.37
C GLY A 98 -12.91 -21.25 4.93
N ALA A 99 -13.01 -22.21 4.04
CA ALA A 99 -12.46 -22.19 2.68
C ALA A 99 -12.76 -20.91 1.90
N LEU A 100 -13.98 -20.34 1.99
CA LEU A 100 -14.31 -19.09 1.33
C LEU A 100 -13.60 -17.88 1.96
N ALA A 101 -13.50 -17.81 3.29
CA ALA A 101 -12.75 -16.75 3.96
C ALA A 101 -11.24 -16.85 3.65
N GLN A 102 -10.69 -18.06 3.59
CA GLN A 102 -9.32 -18.29 3.13
C GLN A 102 -9.14 -17.87 1.66
N THR A 103 -10.14 -18.19 0.83
CA THR A 103 -10.18 -17.73 -0.57
C THR A 103 -10.18 -16.21 -0.66
N ASN A 104 -10.92 -15.52 0.21
CA ASN A 104 -10.97 -14.06 0.28
C ASN A 104 -9.58 -13.47 0.59
N ILE A 105 -8.87 -14.05 1.57
CA ILE A 105 -7.51 -13.62 1.93
C ILE A 105 -6.55 -13.80 0.74
N VAL A 106 -6.51 -14.98 0.12
CA VAL A 106 -5.65 -15.25 -1.04
C VAL A 106 -6.04 -14.38 -2.23
N ALA A 107 -7.34 -14.16 -2.46
CA ALA A 107 -7.82 -13.30 -3.54
C ALA A 107 -7.42 -11.84 -3.32
N ASN A 108 -7.45 -11.33 -2.07
CA ASN A 108 -6.93 -10.00 -1.73
C ASN A 108 -5.42 -9.90 -2.00
N MET A 109 -4.64 -10.92 -1.67
CA MET A 109 -3.20 -10.97 -1.97
C MET A 109 -2.96 -10.88 -3.49
N LEU A 110 -3.65 -11.70 -4.28
CA LEU A 110 -3.47 -11.75 -5.73
C LEU A 110 -3.99 -10.50 -6.43
N PHE A 111 -5.21 -10.08 -6.12
CA PHE A 111 -5.80 -8.90 -6.76
C PHE A 111 -5.14 -7.61 -6.30
N GLY A 112 -4.83 -7.52 -5.01
CA GLY A 112 -4.14 -6.38 -4.45
C GLY A 112 -2.76 -6.18 -5.06
N ALA A 113 -1.99 -7.26 -5.25
CA ALA A 113 -0.72 -7.25 -5.97
C ALA A 113 -0.83 -6.69 -7.41
N MET A 114 -2.00 -6.81 -8.02
CA MET A 114 -2.22 -6.30 -9.38
C MET A 114 -2.74 -4.86 -9.39
N SER A 115 -3.59 -4.49 -8.41
CA SER A 115 -4.20 -3.15 -8.32
C SER A 115 -3.32 -2.14 -7.58
N GLY A 116 -2.38 -2.59 -6.77
CA GLY A 116 -1.55 -1.76 -5.91
C GLY A 116 -2.31 -0.99 -4.83
N SER A 117 -3.57 -1.36 -4.55
CA SER A 117 -4.46 -0.64 -3.63
C SER A 117 -5.22 -1.60 -2.72
N GLY A 118 -4.99 -1.48 -1.40
CA GLY A 118 -5.68 -2.29 -0.41
C GLY A 118 -7.18 -2.00 -0.32
N VAL A 119 -7.59 -0.75 -0.49
CA VAL A 119 -9.01 -0.37 -0.51
C VAL A 119 -9.72 -0.99 -1.73
N ALA A 120 -9.09 -0.90 -2.92
CA ALA A 120 -9.65 -1.49 -4.12
C ALA A 120 -9.77 -3.02 -4.01
N ALA A 121 -8.77 -3.68 -3.41
CA ALA A 121 -8.78 -5.11 -3.16
C ALA A 121 -9.93 -5.50 -2.21
N ALA A 122 -10.04 -4.86 -1.06
CA ALA A 122 -11.09 -5.14 -0.08
C ALA A 122 -12.51 -4.94 -0.64
N VAL A 123 -12.73 -3.85 -1.40
CA VAL A 123 -14.03 -3.59 -2.03
C VAL A 123 -14.35 -4.60 -3.12
N ALA A 124 -13.39 -4.91 -4.00
CA ALA A 124 -13.60 -5.85 -5.10
C ALA A 124 -13.81 -7.29 -4.61
N MET A 125 -12.95 -7.77 -3.72
CA MET A 125 -13.03 -9.14 -3.20
C MET A 125 -14.22 -9.31 -2.27
N GLY A 126 -14.47 -8.33 -1.39
CA GLY A 126 -15.65 -8.33 -0.53
C GLY A 126 -16.97 -8.32 -1.33
N GLY A 127 -17.02 -7.56 -2.42
CA GLY A 127 -18.19 -7.53 -3.31
C GLY A 127 -18.43 -8.84 -4.09
N ILE A 128 -17.37 -9.58 -4.41
CA ILE A 128 -17.46 -10.85 -5.15
C ILE A 128 -17.71 -12.03 -4.20
N LEU A 129 -16.96 -12.11 -3.11
CA LEU A 129 -16.97 -13.27 -2.20
C LEU A 129 -17.98 -13.13 -1.06
N GLY A 130 -18.24 -11.90 -0.59
CA GLY A 130 -19.14 -11.67 0.54
C GLY A 130 -20.52 -12.30 0.37
N PRO A 131 -21.22 -12.16 -0.78
CA PRO A 131 -22.49 -12.86 -1.02
C PRO A 131 -22.37 -14.38 -0.94
N LEU A 132 -21.29 -14.96 -1.49
CA LEU A 132 -21.05 -16.41 -1.47
C LEU A 132 -20.76 -16.94 -0.05
N GLU A 133 -19.98 -16.18 0.72
CA GLU A 133 -19.69 -16.49 2.12
C GLU A 133 -20.97 -16.45 2.99
N LYS A 134 -21.87 -15.51 2.70
CA LYS A 134 -23.19 -15.42 3.32
C LYS A 134 -24.08 -16.62 3.00
N GLU A 135 -24.12 -17.02 1.73
CA GLU A 135 -24.86 -18.20 1.29
C GLU A 135 -24.39 -19.48 1.98
N GLU A 136 -23.10 -19.57 2.31
CA GLU A 136 -22.52 -20.69 3.09
C GLU A 136 -22.74 -20.53 4.62
N GLY A 137 -23.47 -19.49 5.06
CA GLY A 137 -23.84 -19.31 6.45
C GLY A 137 -22.75 -18.67 7.32
N TYR A 138 -21.75 -18.00 6.74
CA TYR A 138 -20.76 -17.23 7.51
C TYR A 138 -21.41 -15.95 8.05
N SER A 139 -21.04 -15.54 9.27
CA SER A 139 -21.52 -14.29 9.83
C SER A 139 -20.91 -13.08 9.13
N ASP A 140 -21.67 -12.01 8.97
CA ASP A 140 -21.26 -10.78 8.30
C ASP A 140 -19.99 -10.19 8.93
N GLU A 141 -19.87 -10.27 10.25
CA GLU A 141 -18.71 -9.78 10.97
C GLU A 141 -17.45 -10.58 10.64
N TYR A 142 -17.56 -11.92 10.55
CA TYR A 142 -16.41 -12.77 10.21
C TYR A 142 -15.94 -12.53 8.76
N ILE A 143 -16.89 -12.44 7.83
CA ILE A 143 -16.62 -12.11 6.42
C ILE A 143 -15.89 -10.77 6.33
N ALA A 144 -16.45 -9.73 6.98
CA ALA A 144 -15.89 -8.38 6.97
C ALA A 144 -14.46 -8.34 7.53
N VAL A 145 -14.22 -9.01 8.67
CA VAL A 145 -12.91 -8.99 9.34
C VAL A 145 -11.84 -9.70 8.49
N CYS A 146 -12.14 -10.86 7.90
CA CYS A 146 -11.20 -11.56 7.02
C CYS A 146 -10.82 -10.72 5.79
N ASN A 147 -11.81 -10.08 5.18
CA ASN A 147 -11.61 -9.20 4.03
C ASN A 147 -10.81 -7.94 4.40
N ILE A 148 -11.17 -7.27 5.49
CA ILE A 148 -10.48 -6.05 5.97
C ILE A 148 -9.04 -6.35 6.33
N ALA A 149 -8.79 -7.38 7.16
CA ALA A 149 -7.45 -7.71 7.64
C ALA A 149 -6.47 -8.09 6.52
N SER A 150 -6.97 -8.69 5.44
CA SER A 150 -6.14 -9.10 4.30
C SER A 150 -5.99 -8.05 3.20
N GLY A 151 -6.87 -7.03 3.17
CA GLY A 151 -6.83 -5.98 2.15
C GLY A 151 -5.46 -5.31 1.95
N PRO A 152 -4.73 -4.94 3.03
CA PRO A 152 -3.43 -4.28 2.91
C PRO A 152 -2.32 -5.12 2.27
N THR A 153 -2.45 -6.45 2.21
CA THR A 153 -1.45 -7.32 1.57
C THR A 153 -1.16 -6.91 0.13
N GLY A 154 -2.16 -6.36 -0.57
CA GLY A 154 -2.02 -5.87 -1.92
C GLY A 154 -1.17 -4.61 -2.08
N MET A 155 -0.91 -3.89 -1.00
CA MET A 155 0.03 -2.77 -1.02
C MET A 155 1.47 -3.23 -0.72
N MET A 156 1.62 -4.43 -0.14
CA MET A 156 2.92 -5.03 0.18
C MET A 156 3.44 -5.95 -0.92
N ILE A 157 2.55 -6.70 -1.58
CA ILE A 157 2.92 -7.61 -2.67
C ILE A 157 2.99 -6.83 -3.98
N PRO A 158 4.14 -6.87 -4.70
CA PRO A 158 4.33 -6.09 -5.93
C PRO A 158 3.46 -6.57 -7.11
N PRO A 159 3.18 -5.64 -8.06
CA PRO A 159 3.58 -4.23 -8.08
C PRO A 159 2.76 -3.34 -7.16
N SER A 160 3.39 -2.36 -6.51
CA SER A 160 2.78 -1.52 -5.48
C SER A 160 3.05 -0.03 -5.74
N ASN A 161 2.00 0.78 -5.83
CA ASN A 161 2.10 2.21 -6.08
C ASN A 161 2.84 2.94 -4.94
N ILE A 162 2.62 2.54 -3.70
CA ILE A 162 3.27 3.17 -2.54
C ILE A 162 4.79 2.91 -2.52
N MET A 163 5.25 1.76 -3.01
CA MET A 163 6.68 1.47 -3.15
C MET A 163 7.34 2.37 -4.20
N ILE A 164 6.63 2.69 -5.30
CA ILE A 164 7.10 3.61 -6.32
C ILE A 164 7.21 5.02 -5.73
N VAL A 165 6.19 5.48 -5.01
CA VAL A 165 6.22 6.78 -4.30
C VAL A 165 7.37 6.83 -3.31
N TYR A 166 7.57 5.78 -2.49
CA TYR A 166 8.68 5.70 -1.57
C TYR A 166 10.03 5.80 -2.29
N SER A 167 10.24 5.02 -3.36
CA SER A 167 11.47 5.07 -4.17
C SER A 167 11.80 6.49 -4.64
N THR A 168 10.79 7.24 -5.06
CA THR A 168 10.95 8.62 -5.55
C THR A 168 11.42 9.57 -4.45
N VAL A 169 10.87 9.44 -3.24
CA VAL A 169 11.18 10.35 -2.12
C VAL A 169 12.44 9.95 -1.37
N ALA A 170 12.72 8.66 -1.31
CA ALA A 170 13.93 8.11 -0.68
C ALA A 170 15.22 8.37 -1.48
N GLY A 171 15.11 8.92 -2.69
CA GLY A 171 16.25 9.33 -3.51
C GLY A 171 17.10 8.16 -4.01
N SER A 172 16.73 7.59 -5.16
CA SER A 172 17.52 6.55 -5.87
C SER A 172 17.43 5.13 -5.30
N VAL A 173 16.38 4.81 -4.54
CA VAL A 173 16.14 3.42 -4.13
C VAL A 173 15.54 2.64 -5.29
N SER A 174 16.13 1.48 -5.62
CA SER A 174 15.67 0.63 -6.73
C SER A 174 14.24 0.15 -6.51
N ILE A 175 13.35 0.43 -7.47
CA ILE A 175 11.95 -0.07 -7.45
C ILE A 175 11.94 -1.60 -7.52
N ALA A 176 12.82 -2.20 -8.33
CA ALA A 176 12.95 -3.65 -8.42
C ALA A 176 13.35 -4.26 -7.08
N ALA A 177 14.31 -3.65 -6.36
CA ALA A 177 14.70 -4.08 -5.02
C ALA A 177 13.53 -3.99 -4.01
N LEU A 178 12.78 -2.88 -4.03
CA LEU A 178 11.58 -2.71 -3.18
C LEU A 178 10.51 -3.74 -3.50
N PHE A 179 10.26 -3.99 -4.77
CA PHE A 179 9.29 -5.00 -5.19
C PHE A 179 9.68 -6.38 -4.67
N MET A 180 10.94 -6.77 -4.83
CA MET A 180 11.41 -8.08 -4.34
C MET A 180 11.38 -8.17 -2.81
N ALA A 181 11.72 -7.09 -2.13
CA ALA A 181 11.65 -7.01 -0.67
C ALA A 181 10.22 -7.13 -0.13
N GLY A 182 9.20 -6.73 -0.90
CA GLY A 182 7.78 -6.74 -0.49
C GLY A 182 7.13 -8.13 -0.47
N TYR A 183 7.66 -9.11 -1.21
CA TYR A 183 7.03 -10.44 -1.29
C TYR A 183 6.97 -11.15 0.06
N VAL A 184 8.10 -11.25 0.76
CA VAL A 184 8.15 -11.96 2.04
C VAL A 184 7.25 -11.31 3.09
N PRO A 185 7.31 -9.99 3.33
CA PRO A 185 6.39 -9.32 4.25
C PRO A 185 4.92 -9.47 3.86
N GLY A 186 4.57 -9.33 2.58
CA GLY A 186 3.20 -9.45 2.12
C GLY A 186 2.64 -10.86 2.26
N ILE A 187 3.43 -11.88 1.94
CA ILE A 187 3.07 -13.29 2.14
C ILE A 187 2.96 -13.61 3.63
N LEU A 188 3.89 -13.14 4.45
CA LEU A 188 3.86 -13.33 5.91
C LEU A 188 2.58 -12.75 6.51
N TRP A 189 2.18 -11.55 6.09
CA TRP A 189 0.92 -10.94 6.49
C TRP A 189 -0.28 -11.80 6.09
N GLY A 190 -0.35 -12.20 4.83
CA GLY A 190 -1.45 -13.06 4.33
C GLY A 190 -1.55 -14.39 5.08
N LEU A 191 -0.42 -15.08 5.30
CA LEU A 191 -0.37 -16.33 6.06
C LEU A 191 -0.80 -16.14 7.52
N ALA A 192 -0.36 -15.05 8.16
CA ALA A 192 -0.79 -14.71 9.52
C ALA A 192 -2.32 -14.53 9.59
N CYS A 193 -2.90 -13.83 8.63
CA CYS A 193 -4.36 -13.69 8.52
C CYS A 193 -5.04 -15.05 8.27
N MET A 194 -4.48 -15.89 7.40
CA MET A 194 -5.03 -17.23 7.12
C MET A 194 -5.04 -18.14 8.36
N ILE A 195 -4.01 -18.07 9.19
CA ILE A 195 -3.93 -18.84 10.45
C ILE A 195 -5.06 -18.41 11.39
N VAL A 196 -5.23 -17.10 11.61
CA VAL A 196 -6.30 -16.59 12.51
C VAL A 196 -7.68 -16.91 11.96
N ALA A 197 -7.90 -16.66 10.66
CA ALA A 197 -9.17 -16.99 10.00
C ALA A 197 -9.50 -18.48 10.12
N GLY A 198 -8.52 -19.37 9.90
CA GLY A 198 -8.70 -20.82 10.03
C GLY A 198 -9.03 -21.28 11.45
N ILE A 199 -8.37 -20.72 12.47
CA ILE A 199 -8.67 -20.99 13.88
C ILE A 199 -10.09 -20.55 14.23
N MET A 200 -10.49 -19.35 13.77
CA MET A 200 -11.83 -18.83 14.02
C MET A 200 -12.91 -19.64 13.29
N ALA A 201 -12.66 -20.01 12.03
CA ALA A 201 -13.56 -20.86 11.24
C ALA A 201 -13.79 -22.20 11.93
N LYS A 202 -12.71 -22.85 12.41
CA LYS A 202 -12.78 -24.12 13.11
C LYS A 202 -13.61 -24.04 14.39
N LYS A 203 -13.45 -22.95 15.17
CA LYS A 203 -14.23 -22.72 16.38
C LYS A 203 -15.72 -22.46 16.10
N ARG A 204 -16.08 -21.93 14.93
CA ARG A 204 -17.45 -21.63 14.51
C ARG A 204 -18.10 -22.74 13.69
N GLY A 205 -17.36 -23.83 13.42
CA GLY A 205 -17.87 -24.95 12.63
C GLY A 205 -17.98 -24.67 11.13
N TYR A 206 -17.28 -23.67 10.61
CA TYR A 206 -17.24 -23.37 9.17
C TYR A 206 -16.31 -24.36 8.48
N THR A 207 -16.85 -25.54 8.15
CA THR A 207 -16.11 -26.62 7.47
C THR A 207 -16.49 -26.66 6.00
N SER A 208 -15.49 -26.64 5.12
CA SER A 208 -15.75 -26.86 3.71
C SER A 208 -15.87 -28.36 3.42
N THR A 209 -16.91 -28.72 2.71
CA THR A 209 -17.16 -30.08 2.19
C THR A 209 -16.98 -30.14 0.67
N GLU A 210 -16.56 -29.05 0.02
CA GLU A 210 -16.43 -29.00 -1.43
C GLU A 210 -15.25 -29.86 -1.91
N HIS A 211 -15.57 -30.87 -2.69
CA HIS A 211 -14.59 -31.68 -3.43
C HIS A 211 -14.59 -31.25 -4.90
N TYR A 212 -13.50 -30.67 -5.34
CA TYR A 212 -13.36 -30.31 -6.75
C TYR A 212 -12.90 -31.51 -7.59
N THR A 213 -13.60 -31.73 -8.71
CA THR A 213 -13.19 -32.73 -9.71
C THR A 213 -11.94 -32.23 -10.44
N ALA A 214 -11.07 -33.14 -10.89
CA ALA A 214 -9.87 -32.77 -11.66
C ALA A 214 -10.22 -31.92 -12.90
N LYS A 215 -11.38 -32.17 -13.54
CA LYS A 215 -11.88 -31.38 -14.65
C LYS A 215 -12.18 -29.93 -14.26
N PHE A 216 -12.77 -29.71 -13.08
CA PHE A 216 -13.04 -28.37 -12.56
C PHE A 216 -11.74 -27.64 -12.25
N VAL A 217 -10.78 -28.30 -11.58
CA VAL A 217 -9.47 -27.72 -11.27
C VAL A 217 -8.74 -27.31 -12.55
N LEU A 218 -8.68 -28.19 -13.55
CA LEU A 218 -8.00 -27.89 -14.81
C LEU A 218 -8.66 -26.74 -15.58
N LYS A 219 -9.99 -26.71 -15.60
CA LYS A 219 -10.74 -25.61 -16.23
C LYS A 219 -10.48 -24.27 -15.52
N THR A 220 -10.56 -24.26 -14.20
CA THR A 220 -10.34 -23.04 -13.39
C THR A 220 -8.92 -22.50 -13.53
N LEU A 221 -7.93 -23.42 -13.54
CA LEU A 221 -6.54 -23.04 -13.82
C LEU A 221 -6.40 -22.45 -15.23
N TRP A 222 -6.95 -23.11 -16.24
CA TRP A 222 -6.89 -22.62 -17.63
C TRP A 222 -7.51 -21.22 -17.79
N ASP A 223 -8.65 -20.99 -17.15
CA ASP A 223 -9.33 -19.69 -17.14
C ASP A 223 -8.55 -18.62 -16.36
N GLY A 224 -7.81 -19.02 -15.35
CA GLY A 224 -7.04 -18.12 -14.46
C GLY A 224 -5.60 -17.85 -14.92
N ILE A 225 -4.96 -18.79 -15.64
CA ILE A 225 -3.56 -18.66 -16.11
C ILE A 225 -3.31 -17.33 -16.83
N PRO A 226 -4.14 -16.86 -17.78
CA PRO A 226 -3.88 -15.59 -18.45
C PRO A 226 -3.85 -14.40 -17.46
N SER A 227 -4.67 -14.44 -16.41
CA SER A 227 -4.67 -13.40 -15.38
C SER A 227 -3.40 -13.43 -14.52
N LEU A 228 -2.93 -14.60 -14.13
CA LEU A 228 -1.70 -14.78 -13.36
C LEU A 228 -0.44 -14.50 -14.21
N LEU A 229 -0.49 -14.83 -15.50
CA LEU A 229 0.63 -14.62 -16.43
C LEU A 229 1.01 -13.13 -16.53
N MET A 230 0.07 -12.22 -16.36
CA MET A 230 0.38 -10.79 -16.32
C MET A 230 1.38 -10.45 -15.22
N ILE A 231 1.19 -10.99 -14.01
CA ILE A 231 2.11 -10.76 -12.88
C ILE A 231 3.49 -11.31 -13.26
N VAL A 232 3.54 -12.50 -13.83
CA VAL A 232 4.80 -13.15 -14.23
C VAL A 232 5.51 -12.34 -15.32
N ILE A 233 4.80 -11.83 -16.32
CA ILE A 233 5.37 -11.02 -17.40
C ILE A 233 5.93 -9.71 -16.84
N VAL A 234 5.13 -8.98 -16.05
CA VAL A 234 5.53 -7.66 -15.52
C VAL A 234 6.71 -7.81 -14.56
N ILE A 235 6.55 -8.63 -13.54
CA ILE A 235 7.60 -8.80 -12.52
C ILE A 235 8.82 -9.53 -13.09
N GLY A 236 8.62 -10.60 -13.84
CA GLY A 236 9.71 -11.33 -14.49
C GLY A 236 10.51 -10.47 -15.47
N GLY A 237 9.83 -9.60 -16.23
CA GLY A 237 10.50 -8.68 -17.14
C GLY A 237 11.28 -7.57 -16.43
N ILE A 238 10.75 -7.05 -15.31
CA ILE A 238 11.47 -6.07 -14.48
C ILE A 238 12.72 -6.72 -13.85
N LEU A 239 12.57 -7.92 -13.31
CA LEU A 239 13.68 -8.66 -12.70
C LEU A 239 14.75 -9.11 -13.71
N GLY A 240 14.30 -9.53 -14.89
CA GLY A 240 15.22 -9.89 -15.99
C GLY A 240 15.90 -8.69 -16.62
N GLY A 241 15.63 -7.44 -16.16
CA GLY A 241 16.18 -6.23 -16.73
C GLY A 241 15.69 -5.93 -18.15
N ILE A 242 14.62 -6.62 -18.60
CA ILE A 242 14.04 -6.45 -19.94
C ILE A 242 13.27 -5.14 -20.01
N PHE A 243 12.59 -4.79 -18.90
CA PHE A 243 11.83 -3.53 -18.78
C PHE A 243 12.14 -2.81 -17.47
N THR A 244 12.00 -1.50 -17.52
CA THR A 244 11.87 -0.65 -16.34
C THR A 244 10.47 -0.84 -15.69
N ALA A 245 10.28 -0.36 -14.46
CA ALA A 245 8.97 -0.38 -13.82
C ALA A 245 7.89 0.36 -14.63
N THR A 246 8.28 1.45 -15.30
CA THR A 246 7.39 2.24 -16.17
C THR A 246 6.98 1.45 -17.42
N GLU A 247 7.91 0.83 -18.10
CA GLU A 247 7.60 -0.01 -19.27
C GLU A 247 6.76 -1.23 -18.89
N GLY A 248 7.11 -1.89 -17.76
CA GLY A 248 6.33 -2.99 -17.21
C GLY A 248 4.88 -2.58 -16.89
N SER A 249 4.69 -1.37 -16.38
CA SER A 249 3.35 -0.85 -16.09
C SER A 249 2.53 -0.57 -17.37
N ALA A 250 3.18 -0.07 -18.43
CA ALA A 250 2.54 0.09 -19.74
C ALA A 250 2.13 -1.26 -20.38
N ILE A 251 3.00 -2.27 -20.23
CA ILE A 251 2.69 -3.65 -20.64
C ILE A 251 1.51 -4.19 -19.84
N ALA A 252 1.43 -3.92 -18.53
CA ALA A 252 0.30 -4.31 -17.70
C ALA A 252 -1.03 -3.71 -18.21
N VAL A 253 -1.03 -2.43 -18.62
CA VAL A 253 -2.20 -1.78 -19.23
C VAL A 253 -2.59 -2.47 -20.53
N ALA A 254 -1.65 -2.63 -21.45
CA ALA A 254 -1.91 -3.25 -22.76
C ALA A 254 -2.47 -4.68 -22.59
N TYR A 255 -1.82 -5.48 -21.74
CA TYR A 255 -2.23 -6.85 -21.46
C TYR A 255 -3.62 -6.91 -20.80
N SER A 256 -3.88 -6.07 -19.78
CA SER A 256 -5.18 -6.00 -19.10
C SER A 256 -6.29 -5.58 -20.06
N LEU A 257 -6.01 -4.62 -20.95
CA LEU A 257 -6.95 -4.16 -21.96
C LEU A 257 -7.31 -5.29 -22.94
N ILE A 258 -6.31 -5.98 -23.50
CA ILE A 258 -6.50 -7.10 -24.43
C ILE A 258 -7.32 -8.21 -23.76
N LEU A 259 -6.95 -8.62 -22.54
CA LEU A 259 -7.69 -9.66 -21.81
C LEU A 259 -9.14 -9.25 -21.54
N SER A 260 -9.36 -8.00 -21.15
CA SER A 260 -10.70 -7.50 -20.85
C SER A 260 -11.62 -7.53 -22.05
N PHE A 261 -11.09 -7.26 -23.26
CA PHE A 261 -11.83 -7.41 -24.51
C PHE A 261 -12.05 -8.88 -24.90
N ILE A 262 -11.04 -9.74 -24.76
CA ILE A 262 -11.17 -11.18 -25.00
C ILE A 262 -12.26 -11.76 -24.12
N TYR A 263 -12.30 -11.34 -22.85
CA TYR A 263 -13.30 -11.78 -21.88
C TYR A 263 -14.68 -11.16 -22.10
N ARG A 264 -14.81 -10.18 -22.99
CA ARG A 264 -16.06 -9.47 -23.32
C ARG A 264 -16.74 -8.81 -22.11
N ASN A 265 -15.97 -8.46 -21.10
CA ASN A 265 -16.49 -7.80 -19.88
C ASN A 265 -16.48 -6.27 -19.98
N ILE A 266 -15.71 -5.70 -20.90
CA ILE A 266 -15.69 -4.27 -21.21
C ILE A 266 -15.90 -4.04 -22.71
N THR A 267 -16.50 -2.89 -23.01
CA THR A 267 -16.66 -2.38 -24.38
C THR A 267 -15.89 -1.08 -24.54
N VAL A 268 -15.69 -0.63 -25.77
CA VAL A 268 -15.03 0.66 -26.05
C VAL A 268 -15.76 1.83 -25.34
N LYS A 269 -17.08 1.71 -25.13
CA LYS A 269 -17.90 2.72 -24.44
C LYS A 269 -17.59 2.83 -22.95
N ASP A 270 -17.03 1.80 -22.33
CA ASP A 270 -16.67 1.78 -20.91
C ASP A 270 -15.32 2.44 -20.65
N LEU A 271 -14.44 2.50 -21.67
CA LEU A 271 -13.08 3.02 -21.56
C LEU A 271 -13.01 4.46 -21.01
N PRO A 272 -13.82 5.42 -21.47
CA PRO A 272 -13.76 6.78 -20.94
C PRO A 272 -14.02 6.85 -19.44
N ARG A 273 -14.95 6.04 -18.93
CA ARG A 273 -15.26 5.96 -17.49
C ARG A 273 -14.11 5.35 -16.70
N ILE A 274 -13.48 4.28 -17.21
CA ILE A 274 -12.34 3.61 -16.55
C ILE A 274 -11.14 4.53 -16.54
N ILE A 275 -10.83 5.18 -17.68
CA ILE A 275 -9.73 6.16 -17.78
C ILE A 275 -9.98 7.32 -16.85
N TRP A 276 -11.19 7.88 -16.80
CA TRP A 276 -11.52 9.01 -15.91
C TRP A 276 -11.36 8.67 -14.44
N SER A 277 -11.75 7.45 -14.03
CA SER A 277 -11.51 6.97 -12.67
C SER A 277 -10.01 6.87 -12.35
N SER A 278 -9.23 6.38 -13.31
CA SER A 278 -7.77 6.25 -13.16
C SER A 278 -7.09 7.62 -13.09
N VAL A 279 -7.50 8.56 -13.93
CA VAL A 279 -7.00 9.95 -13.92
C VAL A 279 -7.27 10.61 -12.59
N LYS A 280 -8.48 10.48 -12.02
CA LYS A 280 -8.79 11.06 -10.71
C LYS A 280 -7.87 10.53 -9.61
N THR A 281 -7.67 9.22 -9.55
CA THR A 281 -6.80 8.59 -8.54
C THR A 281 -5.34 9.03 -8.72
N THR A 282 -4.85 9.01 -9.96
CA THR A 282 -3.49 9.44 -10.29
C THR A 282 -3.26 10.91 -9.96
N ALA A 283 -4.20 11.78 -10.33
CA ALA A 283 -4.08 13.22 -10.08
C ALA A 283 -3.91 13.55 -8.59
N VAL A 284 -4.60 12.82 -7.70
CA VAL A 284 -4.42 12.99 -6.25
C VAL A 284 -3.01 12.60 -5.81
N ILE A 285 -2.50 11.45 -6.30
CA ILE A 285 -1.16 10.96 -5.94
C ILE A 285 -0.09 11.93 -6.47
N GLU A 286 -0.17 12.31 -7.75
CA GLU A 286 0.80 13.22 -8.38
C GLU A 286 0.77 14.61 -7.75
N TYR A 287 -0.40 15.11 -7.37
CA TYR A 287 -0.52 16.37 -6.64
C TYR A 287 0.17 16.29 -5.27
N LEU A 288 -0.01 15.19 -4.54
CA LEU A 288 0.68 14.97 -3.27
C LEU A 288 2.20 14.95 -3.45
N VAL A 289 2.72 14.24 -4.45
CA VAL A 289 4.15 14.23 -4.78
C VAL A 289 4.65 15.63 -5.13
N CYS A 290 3.89 16.35 -5.93
CA CYS A 290 4.19 17.70 -6.37
C CYS A 290 4.40 18.67 -5.16
N VAL A 291 3.43 18.72 -4.25
CA VAL A 291 3.51 19.64 -3.08
C VAL A 291 4.54 19.17 -2.05
N SER A 292 4.78 17.86 -1.94
CA SER A 292 5.80 17.32 -1.05
C SER A 292 7.23 17.72 -1.44
N GLY A 293 7.44 18.11 -2.69
CA GLY A 293 8.72 18.67 -3.15
C GLY A 293 9.08 19.97 -2.46
N ILE A 294 8.11 20.85 -2.22
CA ILE A 294 8.34 22.09 -1.45
C ILE A 294 8.65 21.70 0.01
N MET A 295 7.86 20.80 0.57
CA MET A 295 8.04 20.35 1.95
C MET A 295 9.44 19.76 2.17
N GLY A 296 9.88 18.85 1.30
CA GLY A 296 11.21 18.23 1.38
C GLY A 296 12.33 19.27 1.33
N PHE A 297 12.19 20.31 0.48
CA PHE A 297 13.15 21.42 0.42
C PHE A 297 13.17 22.21 1.74
N VAL A 298 12.00 22.58 2.26
CA VAL A 298 11.89 23.31 3.53
C VAL A 298 12.47 22.48 4.68
N MET A 299 12.14 21.19 4.78
CA MET A 299 12.66 20.30 5.82
C MET A 299 14.18 20.20 5.79
N THR A 300 14.76 20.07 4.60
CA THR A 300 16.22 20.02 4.44
C THR A 300 16.86 21.34 4.86
N TYR A 301 16.28 22.46 4.41
CA TYR A 301 16.79 23.80 4.72
C TYR A 301 16.68 24.15 6.21
N THR A 302 15.63 23.70 6.87
CA THR A 302 15.38 23.96 8.31
C THR A 302 16.03 22.92 9.22
N HIS A 303 16.75 21.94 8.67
CA HIS A 303 17.42 20.85 9.41
C HIS A 303 16.48 20.03 10.32
N ILE A 304 15.17 20.00 10.04
CA ILE A 304 14.18 19.22 10.82
C ILE A 304 14.61 17.76 11.01
N PRO A 305 15.08 17.03 9.98
CA PRO A 305 15.51 15.64 10.18
C PRO A 305 16.62 15.50 11.22
N ALA A 306 17.57 16.44 11.25
CA ALA A 306 18.65 16.43 12.22
C ALA A 306 18.17 16.74 13.64
N GLU A 307 17.25 17.68 13.80
CA GLU A 307 16.65 18.00 15.11
C GLU A 307 15.83 16.82 15.65
N VAL A 308 15.03 16.17 14.81
CA VAL A 308 14.30 14.94 15.19
C VAL A 308 15.27 13.82 15.55
N ALA A 309 16.36 13.65 14.79
CA ALA A 309 17.40 12.68 15.10
C ALA A 309 18.03 12.92 16.48
N ASN A 310 18.41 14.18 16.76
CA ASN A 310 18.99 14.57 18.03
C ASN A 310 18.02 14.36 19.19
N ALA A 311 16.74 14.68 19.01
CA ALA A 311 15.71 14.43 20.01
C ALA A 311 15.54 12.93 20.30
N LEU A 312 15.51 12.08 19.29
CA LEU A 312 15.42 10.62 19.44
C LEU A 312 16.67 10.03 20.08
N LEU A 313 17.87 10.47 19.67
CA LEU A 313 19.14 10.03 20.25
C LEU A 313 19.32 10.55 21.68
N GLY A 314 18.72 11.69 22.03
CA GLY A 314 18.64 12.21 23.39
C GLY A 314 17.78 11.35 24.32
N LEU A 315 16.80 10.62 23.78
CA LEU A 315 15.98 9.67 24.55
C LEU A 315 16.72 8.35 24.82
N THR A 316 17.44 7.85 23.81
CA THR A 316 18.17 6.58 23.90
C THR A 316 19.20 6.44 22.78
N SER A 317 20.31 5.80 23.08
CA SER A 317 21.32 5.39 22.07
C SER A 317 21.04 4.00 21.46
N ASN A 318 20.04 3.29 21.96
CA ASN A 318 19.71 1.95 21.48
C ASN A 318 18.87 2.02 20.21
N LYS A 319 19.45 1.63 19.06
CA LYS A 319 18.79 1.63 17.76
C LYS A 319 17.46 0.85 17.72
N TYR A 320 17.36 -0.24 18.48
CA TYR A 320 16.14 -1.07 18.51
C TYR A 320 14.99 -0.34 19.20
N VAL A 321 15.28 0.44 20.24
CA VAL A 321 14.29 1.25 20.94
C VAL A 321 13.86 2.42 20.07
N ILE A 322 14.77 3.04 19.33
CA ILE A 322 14.42 4.12 18.39
C ILE A 322 13.53 3.59 17.27
N LEU A 323 13.83 2.41 16.69
CA LEU A 323 12.97 1.77 15.71
C LEU A 323 11.57 1.46 16.27
N LEU A 324 11.48 1.06 17.54
CA LEU A 324 10.19 0.85 18.20
C LEU A 324 9.39 2.17 18.32
N ILE A 325 10.06 3.24 18.74
CA ILE A 325 9.45 4.58 18.83
C ILE A 325 8.95 5.02 17.44
N MET A 326 9.78 4.87 16.40
CA MET A 326 9.38 5.17 15.02
C MET A 326 8.16 4.35 14.60
N ASN A 327 8.13 3.05 14.91
CA ASN A 327 6.97 2.21 14.63
C ASN A 327 5.71 2.71 15.34
N ILE A 328 5.79 3.09 16.61
CA ILE A 328 4.64 3.62 17.36
C ILE A 328 4.14 4.93 16.73
N VAL A 329 5.06 5.83 16.41
CA VAL A 329 4.72 7.11 15.76
C VAL A 329 4.05 6.87 14.42
N LEU A 330 4.60 5.99 13.58
CA LEU A 330 4.04 5.66 12.26
C LEU A 330 2.67 4.96 12.38
N LEU A 331 2.47 4.08 13.37
CA LEU A 331 1.16 3.46 13.64
C LEU A 331 0.11 4.52 14.01
N VAL A 332 0.44 5.43 14.91
CA VAL A 332 -0.47 6.52 15.29
C VAL A 332 -0.81 7.37 14.07
N ILE A 333 0.18 7.76 13.29
CA ILE A 333 -0.03 8.57 12.07
C ILE A 333 -0.87 7.82 11.03
N GLY A 334 -0.58 6.54 10.81
CA GLY A 334 -1.32 5.69 9.87
C GLY A 334 -2.80 5.53 10.22
N CYS A 335 -3.18 5.71 11.51
CA CYS A 335 -4.60 5.73 11.90
C CYS A 335 -5.37 6.94 11.34
N PHE A 336 -4.68 8.05 11.05
CA PHE A 336 -5.29 9.32 10.63
C PHE A 336 -5.07 9.65 9.15
N MET A 337 -4.03 9.07 8.54
CA MET A 337 -3.58 9.40 7.19
C MET A 337 -3.51 8.17 6.30
N ASP A 338 -3.78 8.37 5.00
CA ASP A 338 -3.47 7.37 3.99
C ASP A 338 -1.96 7.09 3.93
N PRO A 339 -1.52 5.84 3.64
CA PRO A 339 -0.10 5.50 3.57
C PRO A 339 0.72 6.35 2.60
N THR A 340 0.16 6.75 1.45
CA THR A 340 0.90 7.52 0.43
C THR A 340 1.38 8.88 0.95
N PRO A 341 0.52 9.77 1.47
CA PRO A 341 0.99 11.04 2.05
C PRO A 341 1.87 10.84 3.28
N ALA A 342 1.64 9.81 4.08
CA ALA A 342 2.49 9.53 5.23
C ALA A 342 3.93 9.17 4.81
N VAL A 343 4.10 8.35 3.76
CA VAL A 343 5.42 8.06 3.17
C VAL A 343 6.11 9.34 2.70
N LEU A 344 5.39 10.23 2.01
CA LEU A 344 5.95 11.49 1.51
C LEU A 344 6.46 12.39 2.64
N ILE A 345 5.75 12.43 3.77
CA ILE A 345 6.09 13.28 4.92
C ILE A 345 7.24 12.67 5.74
N PHE A 346 7.14 11.38 6.06
CA PHE A 346 8.01 10.77 7.08
C PHE A 346 9.27 10.12 6.52
N THR A 347 9.32 9.79 5.22
CA THR A 347 10.57 9.29 4.60
C THR A 347 11.72 10.28 4.75
N PRO A 348 11.61 11.56 4.37
CA PRO A 348 12.72 12.50 4.51
C PRO A 348 13.09 12.81 5.96
N ILE A 349 12.21 12.53 6.92
CA ILE A 349 12.49 12.70 8.35
C ILE A 349 13.27 11.51 8.89
N PHE A 350 12.78 10.29 8.67
CA PHE A 350 13.27 9.10 9.36
C PHE A 350 14.37 8.36 8.62
N LEU A 351 14.36 8.39 7.27
CA LEU A 351 15.35 7.68 6.47
C LEU A 351 16.80 8.12 6.76
N PRO A 352 17.12 9.44 6.84
CA PRO A 352 18.48 9.86 7.19
C PRO A 352 18.93 9.34 8.56
N ILE A 353 18.01 9.24 9.53
CA ILE A 353 18.31 8.78 10.88
C ILE A 353 18.74 7.31 10.86
N VAL A 354 17.96 6.45 10.20
CA VAL A 354 18.27 5.01 10.17
C VAL A 354 19.49 4.67 9.31
N GLN A 355 19.79 5.50 8.32
CA GLN A 355 20.99 5.37 7.50
C GLN A 355 22.27 5.60 8.32
N THR A 356 22.24 6.42 9.38
CA THR A 356 23.41 6.61 10.29
C THR A 356 23.85 5.32 10.96
N TRP A 357 22.96 4.33 11.04
CA TRP A 357 23.24 3.00 11.64
C TRP A 357 23.47 1.92 10.59
N GLY A 358 23.59 2.30 9.31
CA GLY A 358 23.77 1.37 8.19
C GLY A 358 22.53 0.55 7.83
N MET A 359 21.33 0.99 8.22
CA MET A 359 20.09 0.33 7.81
C MET A 359 19.83 0.58 6.32
N SER A 360 19.54 -0.49 5.57
CA SER A 360 19.23 -0.38 4.15
C SER A 360 17.96 0.47 3.92
N PRO A 361 17.99 1.44 2.99
CA PRO A 361 16.80 2.20 2.61
C PRO A 361 15.64 1.32 2.11
N VAL A 362 15.94 0.19 1.46
CA VAL A 362 14.93 -0.79 1.03
C VAL A 362 14.23 -1.41 2.23
N HIS A 363 15.00 -1.88 3.20
CA HIS A 363 14.45 -2.48 4.43
C HIS A 363 13.59 -1.49 5.22
N PHE A 364 14.11 -0.26 5.43
CA PHE A 364 13.35 0.79 6.10
C PHE A 364 12.06 1.14 5.37
N GLY A 365 12.10 1.23 4.04
CA GLY A 365 10.91 1.48 3.22
C GLY A 365 9.81 0.44 3.42
N LEU A 366 10.19 -0.85 3.41
CA LEU A 366 9.23 -1.93 3.64
C LEU A 366 8.66 -1.91 5.06
N MET A 367 9.50 -1.66 6.08
CA MET A 367 9.06 -1.49 7.46
C MET A 367 8.04 -0.35 7.57
N MET A 368 8.35 0.81 7.01
CA MET A 368 7.48 1.99 7.02
C MET A 368 6.16 1.71 6.28
N ILE A 369 6.21 1.17 5.07
CA ILE A 369 5.02 0.87 4.27
C ILE A 369 4.14 -0.15 5.00
N MET A 370 4.72 -1.22 5.53
CA MET A 370 3.96 -2.21 6.29
C MET A 370 3.28 -1.59 7.51
N ASN A 371 3.99 -0.75 8.26
CA ASN A 371 3.47 -0.06 9.42
C ASN A 371 2.26 0.83 9.07
N LEU A 372 2.41 1.67 8.04
CA LEU A 372 1.33 2.54 7.57
C LEU A 372 0.13 1.75 7.02
N CYS A 373 0.38 0.59 6.41
CA CYS A 373 -0.68 -0.34 6.01
C CYS A 373 -1.47 -0.87 7.21
N VAL A 374 -0.83 -1.13 8.36
CA VAL A 374 -1.53 -1.48 9.61
C VAL A 374 -2.45 -0.34 10.04
N GLY A 375 -2.01 0.90 9.91
CA GLY A 375 -2.83 2.07 10.20
C GLY A 375 -4.14 2.11 9.42
N THR A 376 -4.17 1.60 8.17
CA THR A 376 -5.41 1.55 7.37
C THR A 376 -6.50 0.64 7.93
N LEU A 377 -6.17 -0.22 8.87
CA LEU A 377 -7.08 -1.12 9.58
C LEU A 377 -7.51 -0.57 10.94
N THR A 378 -6.91 0.54 11.38
CA THR A 378 -7.02 1.03 12.75
C THR A 378 -7.93 2.26 12.84
N PRO A 379 -8.91 2.28 13.75
CA PRO A 379 -9.65 3.51 14.04
C PRO A 379 -8.70 4.66 14.45
N PRO A 380 -9.07 5.95 14.26
CA PRO A 380 -10.39 6.47 13.93
C PRO A 380 -10.70 6.56 12.43
N VAL A 381 -9.71 6.62 11.53
CA VAL A 381 -9.97 6.79 10.09
C VAL A 381 -9.94 5.47 9.34
N GLY A 382 -8.83 4.69 9.40
CA GLY A 382 -8.71 3.36 8.82
C GLY A 382 -9.39 3.16 7.46
N ALA A 383 -8.80 3.62 6.35
CA ALA A 383 -9.46 3.65 5.05
C ALA A 383 -9.99 2.28 4.58
N ILE A 384 -9.24 1.21 4.81
CA ILE A 384 -9.67 -0.15 4.47
C ILE A 384 -10.73 -0.65 5.45
N LEU A 385 -10.61 -0.29 6.74
CA LEU A 385 -11.60 -0.61 7.75
C LEU A 385 -12.99 -0.07 7.37
N PHE A 386 -13.07 1.22 7.05
CA PHE A 386 -14.34 1.84 6.63
C PHE A 386 -14.86 1.29 5.31
N ALA A 387 -13.99 1.09 4.33
CA ALA A 387 -14.38 0.53 3.03
C ALA A 387 -14.95 -0.89 3.18
N GLY A 388 -14.30 -1.74 3.97
CA GLY A 388 -14.75 -3.11 4.23
C GLY A 388 -16.04 -3.16 5.03
N CYS A 389 -16.16 -2.34 6.08
CA CYS A 389 -17.43 -2.20 6.84
C CYS A 389 -18.60 -1.82 5.93
N ARG A 390 -18.39 -0.86 5.03
CA ARG A 390 -19.39 -0.43 4.07
C ARG A 390 -19.76 -1.53 3.06
N THR A 391 -18.77 -2.26 2.57
CA THR A 391 -18.98 -3.35 1.60
C THR A 391 -19.83 -4.48 2.18
N HIS A 392 -19.63 -4.81 3.45
CA HIS A 392 -20.37 -5.90 4.13
C HIS A 392 -21.55 -5.41 4.96
N ASN A 393 -21.82 -4.09 4.97
CA ASN A 393 -22.91 -3.47 5.72
C ASN A 393 -22.86 -3.77 7.23
N VAL A 394 -21.67 -3.73 7.82
CA VAL A 394 -21.44 -3.91 9.26
C VAL A 394 -20.91 -2.63 9.90
N LYS A 395 -21.16 -2.47 11.21
CA LYS A 395 -20.58 -1.36 11.99
C LYS A 395 -19.24 -1.74 12.58
N ILE A 396 -18.37 -0.74 12.78
CA ILE A 396 -17.03 -0.96 13.35
C ILE A 396 -17.10 -1.59 14.73
N GLU A 397 -18.05 -1.14 15.56
CA GLU A 397 -18.24 -1.63 16.93
C GLU A 397 -18.55 -3.14 16.98
N GLN A 398 -19.18 -3.67 15.94
CA GLN A 398 -19.53 -5.10 15.83
C GLN A 398 -18.32 -5.97 15.54
N ILE A 399 -17.35 -5.44 14.79
CA ILE A 399 -16.21 -6.21 14.29
C ILE A 399 -14.92 -6.01 15.07
N ILE A 400 -14.81 -4.95 15.88
CA ILE A 400 -13.56 -4.56 16.52
C ILE A 400 -12.93 -5.67 17.38
N HIS A 401 -13.77 -6.38 18.17
CA HIS A 401 -13.29 -7.49 18.99
C HIS A 401 -12.81 -8.68 18.15
N MET A 402 -13.42 -8.90 16.99
CA MET A 402 -13.07 -9.99 16.10
C MET A 402 -11.85 -9.64 15.24
N LEU A 403 -11.60 -8.35 15.00
CA LEU A 403 -10.42 -7.84 14.31
C LEU A 403 -9.16 -7.92 15.18
N LEU A 404 -9.30 -7.87 16.52
CA LEU A 404 -8.17 -7.82 17.44
C LEU A 404 -7.16 -8.98 17.28
N PRO A 405 -7.57 -10.27 17.15
CA PRO A 405 -6.62 -11.36 16.91
C PRO A 405 -5.83 -11.19 15.61
N PHE A 406 -6.46 -10.69 14.55
CA PHE A 406 -5.76 -10.36 13.29
C PHE A 406 -4.76 -9.24 13.50
N PHE A 407 -5.15 -8.20 14.22
CA PHE A 407 -4.29 -7.08 14.53
C PHE A 407 -3.03 -7.51 15.29
N ILE A 408 -3.17 -8.40 16.27
CA ILE A 408 -2.05 -8.92 17.05
C ILE A 408 -1.04 -9.66 16.15
N VAL A 409 -1.49 -10.58 15.29
CA VAL A 409 -0.56 -11.32 14.42
C VAL A 409 0.07 -10.45 13.35
N ILE A 410 -0.64 -9.42 12.87
CA ILE A 410 -0.11 -8.42 11.94
C ILE A 410 0.96 -7.57 12.63
N LEU A 411 0.73 -7.12 13.86
CA LEU A 411 1.75 -6.40 14.65
C LEU A 411 2.98 -7.26 14.93
N ILE A 412 2.79 -8.55 15.25
CA ILE A 412 3.92 -9.49 15.41
C ILE A 412 4.70 -9.58 14.09
N SER A 413 4.01 -9.70 12.96
CA SER A 413 4.65 -9.72 11.64
C SER A 413 5.41 -8.42 11.35
N LEU A 414 4.86 -7.26 11.71
CA LEU A 414 5.53 -5.96 11.59
C LEU A 414 6.81 -5.91 12.42
N LEU A 415 6.76 -6.36 13.69
CA LEU A 415 7.94 -6.39 14.55
C LEU A 415 9.00 -7.38 14.02
N LEU A 416 8.59 -8.53 13.50
CA LEU A 416 9.51 -9.47 12.85
C LEU A 416 10.22 -8.82 11.65
N ILE A 417 9.49 -8.15 10.78
CA ILE A 417 10.07 -7.42 9.65
C ILE A 417 10.98 -6.29 10.13
N THR A 418 10.59 -5.54 11.16
CA THR A 418 11.40 -4.44 11.71
C THR A 418 12.76 -4.91 12.23
N TYR A 419 12.79 -6.02 12.96
CA TYR A 419 14.00 -6.46 13.67
C TYR A 419 14.78 -7.56 12.99
N VAL A 420 14.21 -8.19 11.95
CA VAL A 420 14.87 -9.25 11.16
C VAL A 420 15.02 -8.80 9.71
N PRO A 421 16.10 -8.04 9.37
CA PRO A 421 16.31 -7.52 8.01
C PRO A 421 16.33 -8.61 6.94
N ALA A 422 16.74 -9.82 7.29
CA ALA A 422 16.76 -10.96 6.36
C ALA A 422 15.39 -11.23 5.73
N LEU A 423 14.29 -10.99 6.44
CA LEU A 423 12.94 -11.25 5.91
C LEU A 423 12.55 -10.33 4.75
N SER A 424 13.07 -9.12 4.71
CA SER A 424 12.83 -8.19 3.59
C SER A 424 13.99 -8.18 2.58
N MET A 425 15.23 -8.41 3.04
CA MET A 425 16.43 -8.26 2.21
C MET A 425 16.91 -9.56 1.58
N TRP A 426 16.39 -10.71 1.99
CA TRP A 426 16.83 -12.02 1.46
C TRP A 426 16.68 -12.11 -0.06
N ILE A 427 15.50 -11.81 -0.61
CA ILE A 427 15.27 -11.88 -2.06
C ILE A 427 16.07 -10.82 -2.82
N PRO A 428 16.07 -9.52 -2.43
CA PRO A 428 16.89 -8.51 -3.08
C PRO A 428 18.39 -8.87 -3.10
N ASN A 429 18.92 -9.35 -1.98
CA ASN A 429 20.34 -9.76 -1.89
C ASN A 429 20.64 -10.97 -2.76
N ALA A 430 19.77 -11.97 -2.79
CA ALA A 430 19.95 -13.16 -3.63
C ALA A 430 19.92 -12.85 -5.12
N LEU A 431 19.24 -11.77 -5.52
CA LEU A 431 19.15 -11.29 -6.90
C LEU A 431 20.19 -10.19 -7.23
N GLY A 432 21.03 -9.78 -6.27
CA GLY A 432 22.02 -8.72 -6.48
C GLY A 432 21.42 -7.32 -6.71
N LEU A 433 20.22 -7.06 -6.14
CA LEU A 433 19.48 -5.81 -6.31
C LEU A 433 19.66 -4.82 -5.14
N ALA A 434 20.30 -5.23 -4.05
CA ALA A 434 20.45 -4.44 -2.81
C ALA A 434 21.91 -4.38 -2.37
#